data_36fd3188ed79fdb1e4262a2ca5e7f036
#
_entry.id   36fd3188ed79fdb1e4262a2ca5e7f036
#
_cell.length_a   1.000
_cell.length_b   1.000
_cell.length_c   1.000
_cell.angle_alpha   90.00
_cell.angle_beta   90.00
_cell.angle_gamma   90.00
#
_symmetry.space_group_name_H-M   'P 1'
#
loop_
_entity.id
_entity.type
_entity.pdbx_description
1 polymer ?
#
loop_
_entity_poly.entity_id
_entity_poly.type
_entity_poly.pdbx_seq_one_letter_code
_entity_poly.pdbx_strand_id
1 'polypeptide(L)'
;LNRLNQNLMEENSRVKNQYSEATRQIEGLSSEKASLSEKVAIAAQLDATGISMTLKNKRGKATKSIKKCKTVQVNFTVNKNVTAQSGMKTFYVRITSPTGTLLGNGGSFPYENRNLSCTMKKTVEYGGQELALTTYWEVAQTLVDGTYQVSIFADGNMIGSRSFTFK
;
A
#
# COMPACT_ATOMS: atom_id res chain seq x y z
N LEU A 1 -65.63 -16.78 -20.50
CA LEU A 1 -65.04 -16.77 -19.16
C LEU A 1 -63.78 -17.61 -19.06
N ASN A 2 -63.78 -18.84 -19.61
CA ASN A 2 -62.59 -19.70 -19.57
C ASN A 2 -61.45 -19.18 -20.41
N ARG A 3 -61.74 -18.60 -21.59
CA ARG A 3 -60.71 -17.98 -22.45
C ARG A 3 -60.02 -16.80 -21.76
N LEU A 4 -60.80 -15.96 -21.08
CA LEU A 4 -60.24 -14.80 -20.41
C LEU A 4 -59.31 -15.22 -19.26
N ASN A 5 -59.69 -16.22 -18.49
CA ASN A 5 -58.88 -16.78 -17.42
C ASN A 5 -57.57 -17.39 -17.95
N GLN A 6 -57.63 -18.14 -19.05
CA GLN A 6 -56.43 -18.72 -19.66
C GLN A 6 -55.49 -17.64 -20.17
N ASN A 7 -56.00 -16.59 -20.82
CA ASN A 7 -55.19 -15.47 -21.30
C ASN A 7 -54.52 -14.73 -20.16
N LEU A 8 -55.23 -14.50 -19.05
CA LEU A 8 -54.69 -13.86 -17.85
C LEU A 8 -53.61 -14.70 -17.19
N MET A 9 -53.77 -16.02 -17.15
CA MET A 9 -52.76 -16.93 -16.59
C MET A 9 -51.50 -16.98 -17.43
N GLU A 10 -51.63 -17.01 -18.76
CA GLU A 10 -50.50 -16.99 -19.68
C GLU A 10 -49.74 -15.68 -19.59
N GLU A 11 -50.43 -14.56 -19.55
CA GLU A 11 -49.85 -13.24 -19.41
C GLU A 11 -49.12 -13.09 -18.08
N ASN A 12 -49.70 -13.57 -16.98
CA ASN A 12 -49.12 -13.54 -15.66
C ASN A 12 -47.82 -14.37 -15.59
N SER A 13 -47.85 -15.55 -16.20
CA SER A 13 -46.66 -16.43 -16.29
C SER A 13 -45.53 -15.76 -17.09
N ARG A 14 -45.85 -15.15 -18.21
CA ARG A 14 -44.88 -14.44 -19.06
C ARG A 14 -44.26 -13.26 -18.32
N VAL A 15 -45.02 -12.45 -17.61
CA VAL A 15 -44.51 -11.32 -16.82
C VAL A 15 -43.58 -11.80 -15.71
N LYS A 16 -43.94 -12.88 -15.02
CA LYS A 16 -43.06 -13.48 -13.99
C LYS A 16 -41.74 -13.94 -14.56
N ASN A 17 -41.75 -14.56 -15.72
CA ASN A 17 -40.50 -15.02 -16.39
C ASN A 17 -39.64 -13.86 -16.81
N GLN A 18 -40.22 -12.79 -17.35
CA GLN A 18 -39.49 -11.59 -17.73
C GLN A 18 -38.84 -10.92 -16.51
N TYR A 19 -39.58 -10.84 -15.41
CA TYR A 19 -39.05 -10.26 -14.16
C TYR A 19 -37.89 -11.10 -13.60
N SER A 20 -38.03 -12.41 -13.64
CA SER A 20 -36.97 -13.32 -13.16
C SER A 20 -35.71 -13.20 -13.99
N GLU A 21 -35.79 -13.11 -15.32
CA GLU A 21 -34.65 -12.88 -16.20
C GLU A 21 -33.99 -11.53 -15.96
N ALA A 22 -34.77 -10.47 -15.79
CA ALA A 22 -34.23 -9.13 -15.51
C ALA A 22 -33.46 -9.12 -14.19
N THR A 23 -33.97 -9.80 -13.16
CA THR A 23 -33.32 -9.90 -11.86
C THR A 23 -31.98 -10.66 -11.98
N ARG A 24 -31.93 -11.75 -12.74
CA ARG A 24 -30.70 -12.51 -12.98
C ARG A 24 -29.64 -11.67 -13.70
N GLN A 25 -30.02 -10.89 -14.70
CA GLN A 25 -29.12 -10.01 -15.43
C GLN A 25 -28.53 -8.93 -14.53
N ILE A 26 -29.35 -8.33 -13.66
CA ILE A 26 -28.90 -7.32 -12.70
C ILE A 26 -27.89 -7.92 -11.71
N GLU A 27 -28.17 -9.10 -11.18
CA GLU A 27 -27.25 -9.78 -10.26
C GLU A 27 -25.93 -10.13 -10.92
N GLY A 28 -25.96 -10.60 -12.18
CA GLY A 28 -24.76 -10.90 -12.94
C GLY A 28 -23.89 -9.67 -13.19
N LEU A 29 -24.51 -8.55 -13.58
CA LEU A 29 -23.79 -7.29 -13.81
C LEU A 29 -23.19 -6.72 -12.52
N SER A 30 -23.91 -6.80 -11.40
CA SER A 30 -23.40 -6.38 -10.10
C SER A 30 -22.18 -7.20 -9.66
N SER A 31 -22.22 -8.50 -9.88
CA SER A 31 -21.12 -9.40 -9.56
C SER A 31 -19.87 -9.09 -10.42
N GLU A 32 -20.04 -8.89 -11.71
CA GLU A 32 -18.95 -8.51 -12.61
C GLU A 32 -18.33 -7.16 -12.22
N LYS A 33 -19.15 -6.17 -11.89
CA LYS A 33 -18.68 -4.86 -11.49
C LYS A 33 -17.85 -4.94 -10.20
N ALA A 34 -18.28 -5.71 -9.22
CA ALA A 34 -17.52 -5.91 -7.99
C ALA A 34 -16.17 -6.59 -8.24
N SER A 35 -16.15 -7.62 -9.09
CA SER A 35 -14.92 -8.34 -9.47
C SER A 35 -13.94 -7.42 -10.19
N LEU A 36 -14.40 -6.61 -11.15
CA LEU A 36 -13.56 -5.65 -11.88
C LEU A 36 -13.00 -4.57 -10.96
N SER A 37 -13.79 -4.05 -10.02
CA SER A 37 -13.33 -3.06 -9.05
C SER A 37 -12.24 -3.61 -8.15
N GLU A 38 -12.36 -4.86 -7.71
CA GLU A 38 -11.33 -5.53 -6.92
C GLU A 38 -10.03 -5.71 -7.71
N LYS A 39 -10.10 -6.15 -8.97
CA LYS A 39 -8.93 -6.30 -9.84
C LYS A 39 -8.20 -4.97 -10.06
N VAL A 40 -8.94 -3.88 -10.28
CA VAL A 40 -8.36 -2.56 -10.46
C VAL A 40 -7.67 -2.10 -9.18
N ALA A 41 -8.25 -2.34 -8.01
CA ALA A 41 -7.63 -1.98 -6.74
C ALA A 41 -6.31 -2.71 -6.51
N ILE A 42 -6.23 -3.99 -6.83
CA ILE A 42 -4.99 -4.78 -6.73
C ILE A 42 -3.94 -4.26 -7.71
N ALA A 43 -4.33 -3.99 -8.97
CA ALA A 43 -3.43 -3.49 -9.99
C ALA A 43 -2.92 -2.09 -9.70
N ALA A 44 -3.70 -1.28 -8.96
CA ALA A 44 -3.32 0.09 -8.57
C ALA A 44 -2.43 0.14 -7.34
N GLN A 45 -2.17 -1.00 -6.68
CA GLN A 45 -1.30 -1.05 -5.51
C GLN A 45 0.14 -0.76 -5.91
N LEU A 46 0.76 0.19 -5.21
CA LEU A 46 2.15 0.56 -5.47
C LEU A 46 3.11 -0.53 -5.01
N ASP A 47 4.30 -0.53 -5.57
CA ASP A 47 5.36 -1.46 -5.22
C ASP A 47 6.68 -0.71 -5.12
N ALA A 48 7.44 -0.96 -4.06
CA ALA A 48 8.74 -0.36 -3.84
C ALA A 48 9.84 -1.42 -3.96
N THR A 49 10.85 -1.12 -4.76
CA THR A 49 12.00 -2.00 -4.97
C THR A 49 13.29 -1.22 -4.76
N GLY A 50 14.44 -1.90 -4.84
CA GLY A 50 15.73 -1.25 -4.67
C GLY A 50 15.90 -0.62 -3.30
N ILE A 51 15.23 -1.15 -2.27
CA ILE A 51 15.31 -0.62 -0.91
C ILE A 51 16.73 -0.78 -0.39
N SER A 52 17.34 0.33 0.03
CA SER A 52 18.69 0.31 0.61
C SER A 52 18.73 1.21 1.84
N MET A 53 19.55 0.83 2.79
CA MET A 53 19.75 1.58 4.02
C MET A 53 21.24 1.89 4.14
N THR A 54 21.58 3.18 4.15
CA THR A 54 22.96 3.64 4.26
C THR A 54 23.13 4.37 5.57
N LEU A 55 24.18 4.02 6.30
CA LEU A 55 24.52 4.70 7.53
C LEU A 55 25.52 5.82 7.22
N LYS A 56 25.26 7.00 7.76
CA LYS A 56 26.16 8.15 7.61
C LYS A 56 26.67 8.58 8.98
N ASN A 57 27.97 8.88 9.05
CA ASN A 57 28.59 9.32 10.29
C ASN A 57 28.39 10.83 10.51
N LYS A 58 28.97 11.36 11.58
CA LYS A 58 28.88 12.78 11.96
C LYS A 58 29.34 13.72 10.83
N ARG A 59 30.23 13.24 9.95
CA ARG A 59 30.77 14.03 8.84
C ARG A 59 29.93 13.92 7.56
N GLY A 60 28.82 13.16 7.60
CA GLY A 60 27.96 12.93 6.44
C GLY A 60 28.49 11.90 5.47
N LYS A 61 29.53 11.14 5.84
CA LYS A 61 30.11 10.09 5.01
C LYS A 61 29.50 8.73 5.35
N ALA A 62 29.37 7.87 4.34
CA ALA A 62 28.87 6.51 4.54
C ALA A 62 29.78 5.72 5.49
N THR A 63 29.19 5.00 6.42
CA THR A 63 29.90 4.15 7.36
C THR A 63 29.20 2.79 7.46
N LYS A 64 29.95 1.75 7.75
CA LYS A 64 29.40 0.43 8.01
C LYS A 64 29.15 0.17 9.50
N SER A 65 29.60 1.07 10.37
CA SER A 65 29.48 0.92 11.81
C SER A 65 28.18 1.56 12.30
N ILE A 66 27.28 0.75 12.87
CA ILE A 66 26.02 1.24 13.43
C ILE A 66 26.26 2.20 14.60
N LYS A 67 27.34 2.01 15.35
CA LYS A 67 27.66 2.87 16.49
C LYS A 67 28.13 4.27 16.08
N LYS A 68 28.72 4.39 14.90
CA LYS A 68 29.17 5.69 14.35
C LYS A 68 28.09 6.39 13.54
N CYS A 69 26.95 5.75 13.35
CA CYS A 69 25.86 6.29 12.56
C CYS A 69 25.21 7.47 13.24
N LYS A 70 25.10 8.58 12.55
CA LYS A 70 24.38 9.79 13.02
C LYS A 70 23.15 10.06 12.17
N THR A 71 23.16 9.62 10.92
CA THR A 71 22.03 9.77 10.01
C THR A 71 21.82 8.45 9.26
N VAL A 72 20.58 7.99 9.23
CA VAL A 72 20.18 6.83 8.44
C VAL A 72 19.55 7.33 7.16
N GLN A 73 20.07 6.90 6.02
CA GLN A 73 19.54 7.20 4.70
C GLN A 73 18.86 5.96 4.15
N VAL A 74 17.57 6.08 3.81
CA VAL A 74 16.84 5.00 3.16
C VAL A 74 16.47 5.43 1.76
N ASN A 75 16.93 4.64 0.78
CA ASN A 75 16.60 4.83 -0.63
C ASN A 75 15.68 3.72 -1.07
N PHE A 76 14.68 4.05 -1.89
CA PHE A 76 13.83 3.06 -2.51
C PHE A 76 13.27 3.63 -3.80
N THR A 77 12.83 2.72 -4.68
CA THR A 77 12.25 3.10 -5.97
C THR A 77 10.80 2.62 -6.00
N VAL A 78 9.88 3.55 -6.28
CA VAL A 78 8.48 3.21 -6.53
C VAL A 78 8.37 2.85 -8.00
N ASN A 79 7.92 1.62 -8.28
CA ASN A 79 7.84 1.12 -9.63
C ASN A 79 6.79 1.85 -10.45
N LYS A 80 6.97 1.84 -11.77
CA LYS A 80 5.97 2.36 -12.69
C LYS A 80 4.64 1.62 -12.48
N ASN A 81 3.56 2.38 -12.34
CA ASN A 81 2.22 1.81 -12.23
C ASN A 81 1.21 2.74 -12.88
N VAL A 82 0.82 2.40 -14.11
CA VAL A 82 -0.11 3.23 -14.90
C VAL A 82 -1.54 3.14 -14.40
N THR A 83 -1.86 2.16 -13.57
CA THR A 83 -3.20 1.97 -12.99
C THR A 83 -3.38 2.76 -11.70
N ALA A 84 -2.27 3.10 -11.01
CA ALA A 84 -2.33 3.84 -9.75
C ALA A 84 -2.79 5.29 -10.01
N GLN A 85 -3.57 5.82 -9.09
CA GLN A 85 -4.06 7.19 -9.16
C GLN A 85 -2.89 8.17 -8.99
N SER A 86 -2.77 9.12 -9.93
CA SER A 86 -1.75 10.17 -9.85
C SER A 86 -2.13 11.21 -8.79
N GLY A 87 -1.12 11.87 -8.26
CA GLY A 87 -1.30 12.95 -7.30
C GLY A 87 -0.27 12.89 -6.17
N MET A 88 -0.50 13.69 -5.14
CA MET A 88 0.37 13.71 -3.97
C MET A 88 0.18 12.43 -3.17
N LYS A 89 1.29 11.74 -2.89
CA LYS A 89 1.28 10.52 -2.09
C LYS A 89 2.32 10.63 -0.98
N THR A 90 1.95 10.13 0.19
CA THR A 90 2.86 10.10 1.34
C THR A 90 3.39 8.68 1.51
N PHE A 91 4.69 8.55 1.51
CA PHE A 91 5.39 7.29 1.73
C PHE A 91 5.90 7.27 3.17
N TYR A 92 5.57 6.23 3.90
CA TYR A 92 5.96 6.05 5.30
C TYR A 92 7.02 4.98 5.39
N VAL A 93 8.11 5.27 6.07
CA VAL A 93 9.22 4.34 6.27
C VAL A 93 9.29 3.96 7.73
N ARG A 94 9.21 2.66 8.02
CA ARG A 94 9.36 2.11 9.36
C ARG A 94 10.66 1.33 9.44
N ILE A 95 11.51 1.69 10.38
CA ILE A 95 12.76 0.97 10.63
C ILE A 95 12.65 0.33 12.02
N THR A 96 12.68 -1.00 12.06
CA THR A 96 12.57 -1.77 13.29
C THR A 96 13.97 -2.22 13.69
N SER A 97 14.34 -2.00 14.95
CA SER A 97 15.64 -2.40 15.49
C SER A 97 15.72 -3.92 15.72
N PRO A 98 16.92 -4.47 15.95
CA PRO A 98 17.06 -5.89 16.24
C PRO A 98 16.32 -6.34 17.51
N THR A 99 15.99 -5.41 18.40
CA THR A 99 15.22 -5.68 19.62
C THR A 99 13.72 -5.62 19.40
N GLY A 100 13.26 -5.34 18.16
CA GLY A 100 11.84 -5.23 17.82
C GLY A 100 11.22 -3.87 18.06
N THR A 101 12.02 -2.87 18.39
CA THR A 101 11.57 -1.51 18.68
C THR A 101 11.64 -0.64 17.41
N LEU A 102 10.61 0.18 17.19
CA LEU A 102 10.62 1.13 16.09
C LEU A 102 11.61 2.27 16.38
N LEU A 103 12.42 2.63 15.39
CA LEU A 103 13.36 3.75 15.52
C LEU A 103 12.62 5.07 15.31
N GLY A 104 12.81 6.01 16.21
CA GLY A 104 12.28 7.36 16.09
C GLY A 104 10.77 7.44 16.18
N ASN A 105 10.23 8.61 15.86
CA ASN A 105 8.80 8.86 15.81
C ASN A 105 8.54 9.98 14.80
N GLY A 106 8.34 9.61 13.54
CA GLY A 106 8.06 10.53 12.45
C GLY A 106 6.58 10.77 12.19
N GLY A 107 5.72 10.29 13.09
CA GLY A 107 4.27 10.39 12.96
C GLY A 107 3.59 9.04 12.93
N SER A 108 2.31 9.05 12.63
CA SER A 108 1.52 7.81 12.52
C SER A 108 0.66 7.83 11.26
N PHE A 109 0.23 6.66 10.84
CA PHE A 109 -0.61 6.49 9.66
C PHE A 109 -1.58 5.32 9.86
N PRO A 110 -2.75 5.35 9.20
CA PRO A 110 -3.70 4.25 9.31
C PRO A 110 -3.25 3.04 8.49
N TYR A 111 -3.35 1.86 9.08
CA TYR A 111 -3.03 0.59 8.43
C TYR A 111 -3.85 -0.52 9.08
N GLU A 112 -4.66 -1.23 8.26
CA GLU A 112 -5.48 -2.37 8.70
C GLU A 112 -6.29 -2.09 9.98
N ASN A 113 -7.09 -1.02 9.97
CA ASN A 113 -7.97 -0.59 11.08
C ASN A 113 -7.23 -0.21 12.36
N ARG A 114 -5.95 0.12 12.27
CA ARG A 114 -5.15 0.60 13.39
C ARG A 114 -4.19 1.68 12.92
N ASN A 115 -3.61 2.41 13.86
CA ASN A 115 -2.59 3.40 13.56
C ASN A 115 -1.22 2.81 13.85
N LEU A 116 -0.32 2.93 12.87
CA LEU A 116 1.08 2.53 13.03
C LEU A 116 1.95 3.78 13.07
N SER A 117 3.00 3.73 13.88
CA SER A 117 4.01 4.78 13.89
C SER A 117 5.04 4.55 12.79
N CYS A 118 5.64 5.61 12.28
CA CYS A 118 6.70 5.51 11.28
C CYS A 118 7.97 6.20 11.78
N THR A 119 9.11 5.77 11.25
CA THR A 119 10.40 6.40 11.53
C THR A 119 10.51 7.73 10.80
N MET A 120 10.06 7.76 9.55
CA MET A 120 10.06 8.96 8.71
C MET A 120 8.98 8.84 7.65
N LYS A 121 8.64 9.97 7.05
CA LYS A 121 7.67 10.03 5.97
C LYS A 121 8.11 11.04 4.93
N LYS A 122 7.68 10.83 3.69
CA LYS A 122 7.95 11.76 2.60
C LYS A 122 6.73 11.86 1.69
N THR A 123 6.31 13.10 1.40
CA THR A 123 5.19 13.37 0.50
C THR A 123 5.73 13.89 -0.81
N VAL A 124 5.37 13.23 -1.90
CA VAL A 124 5.81 13.59 -3.25
C VAL A 124 4.67 13.42 -4.23
N GLU A 125 4.80 14.06 -5.40
CA GLU A 125 3.87 13.86 -6.50
C GLU A 125 4.23 12.58 -7.25
N TYR A 126 3.25 11.70 -7.43
CA TYR A 126 3.40 10.45 -8.17
C TYR A 126 2.55 10.49 -9.43
N GLY A 127 3.19 10.37 -10.59
CA GLY A 127 2.53 10.44 -11.89
C GLY A 127 2.42 9.11 -12.64
N GLY A 128 2.54 7.98 -11.94
CA GLY A 128 2.48 6.66 -12.56
C GLY A 128 3.79 6.15 -13.14
N GLN A 129 4.82 6.98 -13.17
CA GLN A 129 6.14 6.60 -13.65
C GLN A 129 7.03 6.16 -12.51
N GLU A 130 8.12 5.45 -12.84
CA GLU A 130 9.11 5.05 -11.85
C GLU A 130 9.65 6.29 -11.11
N LEU A 131 9.72 6.19 -9.79
CA LEU A 131 10.15 7.30 -8.95
C LEU A 131 11.11 6.83 -7.87
N ALA A 132 12.34 7.35 -7.91
CA ALA A 132 13.33 7.06 -6.87
C ALA A 132 13.19 8.07 -5.74
N LEU A 133 13.13 7.58 -4.51
CA LEU A 133 12.96 8.39 -3.31
C LEU A 133 14.11 8.14 -2.33
N THR A 134 14.49 9.21 -1.63
CA THR A 134 15.51 9.16 -0.58
C THR A 134 14.95 9.82 0.66
N THR A 135 15.04 9.13 1.80
CA THR A 135 14.61 9.66 3.09
C THR A 135 15.76 9.63 4.07
N TYR A 136 15.79 10.57 5.00
CA TYR A 136 16.82 10.70 6.02
C TYR A 136 16.20 10.71 7.40
N TRP A 137 16.84 10.05 8.33
CA TRP A 137 16.47 10.07 9.74
C TRP A 137 17.68 10.36 10.59
N GLU A 138 17.61 11.41 11.41
CA GLU A 138 18.66 11.73 12.36
C GLU A 138 18.55 10.80 13.56
N VAL A 139 19.67 10.16 13.92
CA VAL A 139 19.70 9.22 15.02
C VAL A 139 19.46 9.95 16.33
N ALA A 140 18.36 9.63 16.99
CA ALA A 140 17.96 10.22 18.26
C ALA A 140 18.09 9.26 19.43
N GLN A 141 18.57 8.04 19.19
CA GLN A 141 18.72 6.99 20.20
C GLN A 141 19.94 6.14 19.92
N THR A 142 20.39 5.40 20.91
CA THR A 142 21.52 4.49 20.74
C THR A 142 21.14 3.32 19.86
N LEU A 143 21.91 3.11 18.80
CA LEU A 143 21.70 1.98 17.90
C LEU A 143 22.58 0.81 18.33
N VAL A 144 22.06 -0.42 18.15
CA VAL A 144 22.75 -1.65 18.51
C VAL A 144 23.07 -2.47 17.27
N ASP A 145 24.04 -3.36 17.38
CA ASP A 145 24.39 -4.28 16.30
C ASP A 145 23.24 -5.27 16.08
N GLY A 146 23.05 -5.70 14.85
CA GLY A 146 22.06 -6.71 14.52
C GLY A 146 21.33 -6.42 13.23
N THR A 147 20.18 -7.03 13.06
CA THR A 147 19.36 -6.93 11.86
C THR A 147 18.27 -5.88 12.03
N TYR A 148 18.28 -4.90 11.13
CA TYR A 148 17.26 -3.86 11.05
C TYR A 148 16.31 -4.18 9.90
N GLN A 149 15.02 -4.00 10.12
CA GLN A 149 14.02 -4.22 9.09
C GLN A 149 13.43 -2.87 8.65
N VAL A 150 13.48 -2.63 7.35
CA VAL A 150 12.90 -1.43 6.73
C VAL A 150 11.63 -1.85 6.02
N SER A 151 10.52 -1.20 6.36
CA SER A 151 9.23 -1.42 5.71
C SER A 151 8.71 -0.11 5.16
N ILE A 152 8.15 -0.14 3.95
CA ILE A 152 7.65 1.05 3.27
C ILE A 152 6.15 0.88 3.03
N PHE A 153 5.39 1.92 3.35
CA PHE A 153 3.94 1.94 3.26
C PHE A 153 3.47 3.12 2.43
N ALA A 154 2.44 2.89 1.63
CA ALA A 154 1.77 3.92 0.85
C ALA A 154 0.32 3.50 0.59
N ASP A 155 -0.60 4.47 0.54
CA ASP A 155 -2.04 4.23 0.26
C ASP A 155 -2.65 3.16 1.16
N GLY A 156 -2.19 3.07 2.42
CA GLY A 156 -2.69 2.09 3.38
C GLY A 156 -2.18 0.66 3.19
N ASN A 157 -1.17 0.47 2.35
CA ASN A 157 -0.59 -0.85 2.06
C ASN A 157 0.91 -0.86 2.29
N MET A 158 1.44 -2.01 2.69
CA MET A 158 2.88 -2.22 2.72
C MET A 158 3.36 -2.50 1.29
N ILE A 159 4.17 -1.61 0.74
CA ILE A 159 4.61 -1.69 -0.66
C ILE A 159 6.01 -2.29 -0.81
N GLY A 160 6.76 -2.46 0.27
CA GLY A 160 8.05 -3.09 0.23
C GLY A 160 8.64 -3.26 1.62
N SER A 161 9.55 -4.20 1.76
CA SER A 161 10.31 -4.40 2.98
C SER A 161 11.62 -5.10 2.69
N ARG A 162 12.64 -4.81 3.51
CA ARG A 162 13.94 -5.44 3.39
C ARG A 162 14.66 -5.37 4.74
N SER A 163 15.48 -6.38 5.01
CA SER A 163 16.28 -6.46 6.22
C SER A 163 17.75 -6.17 5.92
N PHE A 164 18.41 -5.49 6.85
CA PHE A 164 19.82 -5.14 6.76
C PHE A 164 20.51 -5.48 8.07
N THR A 165 21.69 -6.09 7.99
CA THR A 165 22.46 -6.45 9.17
C THR A 165 23.69 -5.54 9.28
N PHE A 166 23.86 -4.92 10.44
CA PHE A 166 24.98 -4.03 10.72
C PHE A 166 25.72 -4.48 11.98
N LYS A 167 27.02 -4.24 11.99
CA LYS A 167 27.89 -4.56 13.13
C LYS A 167 28.54 -3.33 13.73
#